data_76ade5974cc770dbb75cca2a0200ce83
#
_entry.id   76ade5974cc770dbb75cca2a0200ce83
#
_cell.length_a   1.000
_cell.length_b   1.000
_cell.length_c   1.000
_cell.angle_alpha   90.00
_cell.angle_beta   90.00
_cell.angle_gamma   90.00
#
_symmetry.space_group_name_H-M   'P 1'
#
loop_
_entity.id
_entity.type
_entity.pdbx_description
1 polymer ?
#
loop_
_entity_poly.entity_id
_entity_poly.type
_entity_poly.pdbx_seq_one_letter_code
_entity_poly.pdbx_strand_id
1 'polypeptide(L)'
;MASPWSYLGNALLKEIATRHDVNIDPIIIHCDHMFYAAGTIPLPRRPALRKAYRLVELERWSERRGVALNAQPAHYQGETEEPNELLAALVVTAAKAAGANSLRLGHAISRALWAEERNPFTAGELLATANAEDMDGQALLKEAETDAIRELYEQQTKQSIARGVFGMPFYIYRDEPFWGQDRLELLEAAIARGD
;
A
#
# COMPACT_ATOMS: atom_id res chain seq x y z
N MET A 1 1.36 3.12 2.09
CA MET A 1 2.15 3.60 0.95
C MET A 1 3.60 3.09 0.99
N ALA A 2 4.23 3.02 2.16
CA ALA A 2 5.63 2.60 2.31
C ALA A 2 5.88 1.08 2.26
N SER A 3 4.90 0.24 1.98
CA SER A 3 5.13 -1.20 1.84
C SER A 3 5.69 -1.56 0.46
N PRO A 4 6.94 -2.04 0.36
CA PRO A 4 7.51 -2.49 -0.93
C PRO A 4 6.79 -3.71 -1.48
N TRP A 5 6.25 -4.55 -0.59
CA TRP A 5 5.49 -5.74 -1.00
C TRP A 5 4.17 -5.37 -1.67
N SER A 6 3.48 -4.31 -1.19
CA SER A 6 2.30 -3.78 -1.86
C SER A 6 2.66 -3.20 -3.22
N TYR A 7 3.76 -2.44 -3.29
CA TYR A 7 4.26 -1.86 -4.54
C TYR A 7 4.56 -2.94 -5.59
N LEU A 8 5.30 -3.98 -5.22
CA LEU A 8 5.67 -5.09 -6.11
C LEU A 8 4.46 -5.90 -6.61
N GLY A 9 3.40 -6.00 -5.81
CA GLY A 9 2.21 -6.77 -6.18
C GLY A 9 1.19 -6.02 -7.04
N ASN A 10 1.22 -4.68 -7.04
CA ASN A 10 0.15 -3.87 -7.63
C ASN A 10 -0.05 -4.07 -9.14
N ALA A 11 1.03 -4.27 -9.92
CA ALA A 11 0.92 -4.50 -11.36
C ALA A 11 0.17 -5.81 -11.64
N LEU A 12 0.62 -6.90 -11.04
CA LEU A 12 -0.02 -8.21 -11.21
C LEU A 12 -1.46 -8.22 -10.68
N LEU A 13 -1.74 -7.54 -9.55
CA LEU A 13 -3.11 -7.42 -9.04
C LEU A 13 -4.06 -6.76 -10.06
N LYS A 14 -3.62 -5.69 -10.73
CA LYS A 14 -4.40 -5.03 -11.78
C LYS A 14 -4.61 -5.94 -12.99
N GLU A 15 -3.57 -6.67 -13.40
CA GLU A 15 -3.68 -7.63 -14.51
C GLU A 15 -4.69 -8.74 -14.21
N ILE A 16 -4.64 -9.31 -13.01
CA ILE A 16 -5.61 -10.31 -12.54
C ILE A 16 -7.03 -9.73 -12.56
N ALA A 17 -7.22 -8.56 -11.97
CA ALA A 17 -8.53 -7.92 -11.93
C ALA A 17 -9.11 -7.66 -13.33
N THR A 18 -8.28 -7.19 -14.27
CA THR A 18 -8.68 -6.97 -15.66
C THR A 18 -9.01 -8.26 -16.37
N ARG A 19 -8.20 -9.32 -16.20
CA ARG A 19 -8.37 -10.62 -16.86
C ARG A 19 -9.66 -11.31 -16.44
N HIS A 20 -10.05 -11.15 -15.19
CA HIS A 20 -11.22 -11.82 -14.61
C HIS A 20 -12.45 -10.91 -14.43
N ASP A 21 -12.38 -9.66 -14.91
CA ASP A 21 -13.45 -8.67 -14.79
C ASP A 21 -13.94 -8.48 -13.34
N VAL A 22 -12.98 -8.39 -12.38
CA VAL A 22 -13.27 -8.15 -10.98
C VAL A 22 -12.82 -6.76 -10.54
N ASN A 23 -13.59 -6.14 -9.67
CA ASN A 23 -13.25 -4.83 -9.13
C ASN A 23 -12.31 -4.94 -7.93
N ILE A 24 -11.34 -4.01 -7.84
CA ILE A 24 -10.50 -3.84 -6.67
C ILE A 24 -11.07 -2.70 -5.84
N ASP A 25 -11.38 -2.96 -4.58
CA ASP A 25 -11.71 -1.93 -3.58
C ASP A 25 -10.51 -1.71 -2.64
N PRO A 26 -9.64 -0.72 -2.90
CA PRO A 26 -8.47 -0.48 -2.07
C PRO A 26 -8.87 0.13 -0.72
N ILE A 27 -8.40 -0.48 0.36
CA ILE A 27 -8.60 0.00 1.73
C ILE A 27 -7.26 0.50 2.26
N ILE A 28 -7.25 1.75 2.70
CA ILE A 28 -6.08 2.40 3.28
C ILE A 28 -6.18 2.28 4.81
N ILE A 29 -5.13 1.74 5.44
CA ILE A 29 -5.14 1.43 6.86
C ILE A 29 -3.93 2.01 7.60
N HIS A 30 -4.10 2.27 8.88
CA HIS A 30 -3.03 2.68 9.79
C HIS A 30 -2.16 1.47 10.15
N CYS A 31 -0.93 1.45 9.63
CA CYS A 31 -0.04 0.30 9.75
C CYS A 31 0.29 -0.03 11.21
N ASP A 32 0.60 0.97 12.03
CA ASP A 32 1.01 0.75 13.42
C ASP A 32 -0.14 0.21 14.27
N HIS A 33 -1.36 0.72 14.08
CA HIS A 33 -2.55 0.20 14.76
C HIS A 33 -2.79 -1.28 14.40
N MET A 34 -2.65 -1.63 13.12
CA MET A 34 -2.77 -2.99 12.64
C MET A 34 -1.64 -3.89 13.20
N PHE A 35 -0.38 -3.43 13.16
CA PHE A 35 0.75 -4.19 13.69
C PHE A 35 0.63 -4.41 15.20
N TYR A 36 0.20 -3.40 15.95
CA TYR A 36 -0.06 -3.51 17.37
C TYR A 36 -1.14 -4.56 17.66
N ALA A 37 -2.29 -4.46 17.00
CA ALA A 37 -3.40 -5.40 17.17
C ALA A 37 -3.02 -6.84 16.81
N ALA A 38 -2.16 -7.03 15.81
CA ALA A 38 -1.70 -8.33 15.34
C ALA A 38 -0.49 -8.90 16.12
N GLY A 39 0.09 -8.14 17.06
CA GLY A 39 1.32 -8.56 17.73
C GLY A 39 2.54 -8.64 16.78
N THR A 40 2.48 -7.94 15.65
CA THR A 40 3.56 -7.94 14.65
C THR A 40 4.70 -7.05 15.11
N ILE A 41 5.94 -7.54 14.97
CA ILE A 41 7.14 -6.76 15.28
C ILE A 41 7.42 -5.79 14.13
N PRO A 42 7.38 -4.46 14.34
CA PRO A 42 7.75 -3.46 13.35
C PRO A 42 9.16 -3.66 12.79
N LEU A 43 9.39 -3.25 11.54
CA LEU A 43 10.66 -3.50 10.84
C LEU A 43 11.90 -3.01 11.61
N PRO A 44 11.94 -1.81 12.21
CA PRO A 44 13.10 -1.34 12.96
C PRO A 44 13.54 -2.29 14.09
N ARG A 45 12.55 -2.95 14.72
CA ARG A 45 12.76 -3.85 15.88
C ARG A 45 13.01 -5.31 15.48
N ARG A 46 12.98 -5.66 14.19
CA ARG A 46 13.23 -7.04 13.73
C ARG A 46 14.71 -7.41 13.88
N PRO A 47 15.03 -8.71 14.13
CA PRO A 47 16.40 -9.19 14.17
C PRO A 47 17.16 -8.87 12.88
N ALA A 48 18.46 -8.56 12.99
CA ALA A 48 19.30 -8.14 11.87
C ALA A 48 19.29 -9.16 10.70
N LEU A 49 19.34 -10.46 10.99
CA LEU A 49 19.28 -11.50 9.96
C LEU A 49 17.95 -11.49 9.18
N ARG A 50 16.82 -11.17 9.82
CA ARG A 50 15.53 -11.04 9.13
C ARG A 50 15.46 -9.78 8.28
N LYS A 51 16.09 -8.69 8.72
CA LYS A 51 16.20 -7.45 7.91
C LYS A 51 17.09 -7.68 6.69
N ALA A 52 18.25 -8.31 6.86
CA ALA A 52 19.12 -8.65 5.75
C ALA A 52 18.44 -9.57 4.72
N TYR A 53 17.76 -10.63 5.17
CA TYR A 53 17.01 -11.52 4.27
C TYR A 53 15.90 -10.80 3.51
N ARG A 54 15.22 -9.83 4.17
CA ARG A 54 14.20 -8.99 3.51
C ARG A 54 14.75 -8.28 2.28
N LEU A 55 15.97 -7.75 2.33
CA LEU A 55 16.59 -7.06 1.18
C LEU A 55 16.80 -8.03 0.02
N VAL A 56 17.32 -9.22 0.30
CA VAL A 56 17.49 -10.28 -0.72
C VAL A 56 16.15 -10.66 -1.37
N GLU A 57 15.08 -10.78 -0.58
CA GLU A 57 13.75 -11.08 -1.12
C GLU A 57 13.17 -9.93 -1.94
N LEU A 58 13.43 -8.68 -1.58
CA LEU A 58 12.99 -7.52 -2.37
C LEU A 58 13.62 -7.51 -3.76
N GLU A 59 14.91 -7.82 -3.87
CA GLU A 59 15.62 -7.93 -5.14
C GLU A 59 15.05 -9.07 -5.99
N ARG A 60 14.89 -10.27 -5.41
CA ARG A 60 14.31 -11.44 -6.10
C ARG A 60 12.90 -11.18 -6.63
N TRP A 61 12.06 -10.56 -5.81
CA TRP A 61 10.69 -10.29 -6.20
C TRP A 61 10.57 -9.13 -7.18
N SER A 62 11.46 -8.12 -7.11
CA SER A 62 11.59 -7.08 -8.13
C SER A 62 11.90 -7.70 -9.49
N GLU A 63 12.91 -8.56 -9.57
CA GLU A 63 13.29 -9.29 -10.79
C GLU A 63 12.15 -10.18 -11.28
N ARG A 64 11.56 -11.01 -10.40
CA ARG A 64 10.47 -11.93 -10.75
C ARG A 64 9.22 -11.22 -11.27
N ARG A 65 8.88 -10.05 -10.71
CA ARG A 65 7.72 -9.25 -11.11
C ARG A 65 8.02 -8.30 -12.27
N GLY A 66 9.28 -8.13 -12.66
CA GLY A 66 9.67 -7.15 -13.66
C GLY A 66 9.39 -5.71 -13.23
N VAL A 67 9.38 -5.43 -11.92
CA VAL A 67 9.05 -4.12 -11.34
C VAL A 67 10.33 -3.49 -10.80
N ALA A 68 10.72 -2.33 -11.34
CA ALA A 68 11.88 -1.59 -10.86
C ALA A 68 11.73 -1.23 -9.37
N LEU A 69 12.75 -1.54 -8.57
CA LEU A 69 12.75 -1.27 -7.14
C LEU A 69 14.19 -1.04 -6.65
N ASN A 70 14.40 0.07 -5.92
CA ASN A 70 15.55 0.20 -5.04
C ASN A 70 15.16 -0.37 -3.67
N ALA A 71 15.85 -1.42 -3.21
CA ALA A 71 15.54 -2.05 -1.93
C ALA A 71 15.87 -1.16 -0.70
N GLN A 72 16.68 -0.11 -0.90
CA GLN A 72 17.13 0.82 0.13
C GLN A 72 17.06 2.29 -0.35
N PRO A 73 15.87 2.80 -0.71
CA PRO A 73 15.75 4.16 -1.22
C PRO A 73 16.08 5.19 -0.12
N ALA A 74 16.69 6.31 -0.53
CA ALA A 74 17.21 7.33 0.38
C ALA A 74 16.14 7.94 1.32
N HIS A 75 14.89 7.96 0.88
CA HIS A 75 13.78 8.54 1.63
C HIS A 75 12.98 7.53 2.46
N TYR A 76 13.38 6.26 2.47
CA TYR A 76 12.74 5.24 3.30
C TYR A 76 13.48 5.07 4.63
N GLN A 77 12.87 5.52 5.70
CA GLN A 77 13.43 5.45 7.05
C GLN A 77 12.96 4.24 7.87
N GLY A 78 12.10 3.40 7.29
CA GLY A 78 11.50 2.25 7.98
C GLY A 78 12.47 1.19 8.50
N GLU A 79 13.77 1.28 8.20
CA GLU A 79 14.83 0.46 8.81
C GLU A 79 15.24 0.95 10.21
N THR A 80 15.09 2.26 10.49
CA THR A 80 15.52 2.93 11.73
C THR A 80 14.36 3.46 12.56
N GLU A 81 13.29 3.91 11.92
CA GLU A 81 12.10 4.47 12.53
C GLU A 81 10.84 4.12 11.71
N GLU A 82 9.65 4.32 12.28
CA GLU A 82 8.40 4.13 11.57
C GLU A 82 8.21 5.25 10.52
N PRO A 83 7.91 4.93 9.25
CA PRO A 83 7.70 5.95 8.23
C PRO A 83 6.46 6.77 8.54
N ASN A 84 6.59 8.11 8.49
CA ASN A 84 5.45 9.00 8.65
C ASN A 84 4.67 9.09 7.33
N GLU A 85 3.80 8.14 7.08
CA GLU A 85 2.97 8.08 5.88
C GLU A 85 1.53 8.60 6.08
N LEU A 86 1.23 9.23 7.23
CA LEU A 86 -0.14 9.63 7.56
C LEU A 86 -0.73 10.58 6.52
N LEU A 87 -0.01 11.64 6.13
CA LEU A 87 -0.53 12.58 5.12
C LEU A 87 -0.80 11.88 3.79
N ALA A 88 0.10 11.02 3.32
CA ALA A 88 -0.10 10.25 2.10
C ALA A 88 -1.31 9.31 2.20
N ALA A 89 -1.50 8.67 3.36
CA ALA A 89 -2.65 7.80 3.61
C ALA A 89 -3.97 8.58 3.58
N LEU A 90 -4.02 9.77 4.19
CA LEU A 90 -5.21 10.63 4.18
C LEU A 90 -5.51 11.16 2.77
N VAL A 91 -4.49 11.55 1.99
CA VAL A 91 -4.67 11.99 0.59
C VAL A 91 -5.25 10.85 -0.28
N VAL A 92 -4.75 9.62 -0.14
CA VAL A 92 -5.31 8.47 -0.89
C VAL A 92 -6.71 8.11 -0.39
N THR A 93 -7.00 8.28 0.91
CA THR A 93 -8.35 8.10 1.47
C THR A 93 -9.31 9.16 0.93
N ALA A 94 -8.88 10.42 0.84
CA ALA A 94 -9.64 11.50 0.22
C ALA A 94 -9.93 11.23 -1.28
N ALA A 95 -8.93 10.75 -2.03
CA ALA A 95 -9.13 10.34 -3.41
C ALA A 95 -10.18 9.23 -3.56
N LYS A 96 -10.16 8.23 -2.67
CA LYS A 96 -11.19 7.18 -2.64
C LYS A 96 -12.57 7.75 -2.32
N ALA A 97 -12.69 8.60 -1.32
CA ALA A 97 -13.95 9.24 -0.93
C ALA A 97 -14.54 10.11 -2.05
N ALA A 98 -13.68 10.76 -2.85
CA ALA A 98 -14.06 11.53 -4.02
C ALA A 98 -14.39 10.67 -5.26
N GLY A 99 -14.32 9.33 -5.17
CA GLY A 99 -14.55 8.43 -6.30
C GLY A 99 -13.41 8.40 -7.33
N ALA A 100 -12.24 8.98 -7.01
CA ALA A 100 -11.06 8.91 -7.85
C ALA A 100 -10.34 7.55 -7.74
N ASN A 101 -9.46 7.25 -8.69
CA ASN A 101 -8.72 5.99 -8.70
C ASN A 101 -7.61 5.97 -7.64
N SER A 102 -8.00 5.73 -6.39
CA SER A 102 -7.12 5.71 -5.22
C SER A 102 -6.04 4.61 -5.30
N LEU A 103 -6.30 3.48 -5.99
CA LEU A 103 -5.28 2.46 -6.23
C LEU A 103 -4.17 2.99 -7.15
N ARG A 104 -4.53 3.73 -8.21
CA ARG A 104 -3.56 4.36 -9.14
C ARG A 104 -2.71 5.39 -8.40
N LEU A 105 -3.34 6.28 -7.61
CA LEU A 105 -2.63 7.26 -6.80
C LEU A 105 -1.70 6.61 -5.77
N GLY A 106 -2.18 5.63 -5.01
CA GLY A 106 -1.37 4.90 -4.03
C GLY A 106 -0.18 4.16 -4.66
N HIS A 107 -0.35 3.62 -5.88
CA HIS A 107 0.74 3.03 -6.63
C HIS A 107 1.78 4.07 -7.08
N ALA A 108 1.33 5.23 -7.59
CA ALA A 108 2.22 6.32 -8.01
C ALA A 108 3.05 6.87 -6.83
N ILE A 109 2.43 7.04 -5.65
CA ILE A 109 3.12 7.43 -4.41
C ILE A 109 4.17 6.37 -4.01
N SER A 110 3.83 5.09 -4.10
CA SER A 110 4.77 4.00 -3.79
C SER A 110 5.91 3.93 -4.81
N ARG A 111 5.64 4.16 -6.10
CA ARG A 111 6.64 4.22 -7.17
C ARG A 111 7.62 5.37 -6.96
N ALA A 112 7.13 6.55 -6.56
CA ALA A 112 7.97 7.70 -6.24
C ALA A 112 9.04 7.33 -5.19
N LEU A 113 8.67 6.56 -4.16
CA LEU A 113 9.60 6.09 -3.13
C LEU A 113 10.53 4.97 -3.64
N TRP A 114 9.94 3.89 -4.16
CA TRP A 114 10.65 2.63 -4.38
C TRP A 114 11.42 2.56 -5.71
N ALA A 115 11.09 3.39 -6.69
CA ALA A 115 11.72 3.37 -8.01
C ALA A 115 12.27 4.71 -8.49
N GLU A 116 11.79 5.85 -7.97
CA GLU A 116 12.11 7.18 -8.49
C GLU A 116 12.96 8.02 -7.52
N GLU A 117 13.35 7.47 -6.36
CA GLU A 117 14.15 8.15 -5.34
C GLU A 117 13.56 9.51 -4.89
N ARG A 118 12.24 9.62 -4.88
CA ARG A 118 11.52 10.83 -4.45
C ARG A 118 10.96 10.63 -3.05
N ASN A 119 10.80 11.73 -2.29
CA ASN A 119 10.15 11.67 -0.97
C ASN A 119 8.64 11.88 -1.10
N PRO A 120 7.82 10.82 -1.16
CA PRO A 120 6.38 10.94 -1.42
C PRO A 120 5.57 11.36 -0.19
N PHE A 121 6.19 11.71 0.92
CA PHE A 121 5.50 11.99 2.19
C PHE A 121 5.42 13.50 2.49
N THR A 122 5.82 14.36 1.56
CA THR A 122 5.66 15.82 1.65
C THR A 122 4.42 16.28 0.90
N ALA A 123 3.78 17.36 1.35
CA ALA A 123 2.60 17.93 0.70
C ALA A 123 2.88 18.32 -0.77
N GLY A 124 4.05 18.92 -1.04
CA GLY A 124 4.44 19.30 -2.41
C GLY A 124 4.57 18.11 -3.35
N GLU A 125 5.15 17.00 -2.87
CA GLU A 125 5.33 15.81 -3.65
C GLU A 125 4.01 15.06 -3.88
N LEU A 126 3.13 15.02 -2.87
CA LEU A 126 1.79 14.45 -2.98
C LEU A 126 0.94 15.22 -3.99
N LEU A 127 0.99 16.57 -3.94
CA LEU A 127 0.34 17.43 -4.92
C LEU A 127 0.83 17.15 -6.35
N ALA A 128 2.14 17.12 -6.55
CA ALA A 128 2.74 16.86 -7.85
C ALA A 128 2.37 15.46 -8.37
N THR A 129 2.42 14.44 -7.50
CA THR A 129 2.06 13.07 -7.86
C THR A 129 0.58 12.94 -8.21
N ALA A 130 -0.33 13.56 -7.44
CA ALA A 130 -1.76 13.52 -7.75
C ALA A 130 -2.07 14.23 -9.09
N ASN A 131 -1.47 15.38 -9.34
CA ASN A 131 -1.64 16.11 -10.61
C ASN A 131 -1.10 15.32 -11.80
N ALA A 132 0.03 14.62 -11.65
CA ALA A 132 0.58 13.76 -12.69
C ALA A 132 -0.31 12.53 -13.00
N GLU A 133 -1.19 12.16 -12.07
CA GLU A 133 -2.18 11.10 -12.23
C GLU A 133 -3.58 11.65 -12.63
N ASP A 134 -3.63 12.88 -13.18
CA ASP A 134 -4.86 13.59 -13.62
C ASP A 134 -5.90 13.80 -12.50
N MET A 135 -5.45 14.02 -11.27
CA MET A 135 -6.28 14.32 -10.10
C MET A 135 -6.01 15.74 -9.61
N ASP A 136 -7.00 16.39 -9.01
CA ASP A 136 -6.81 17.69 -8.37
C ASP A 136 -6.08 17.53 -7.03
N GLY A 137 -4.74 17.58 -7.08
CA GLY A 137 -3.90 17.39 -5.90
C GLY A 137 -4.13 18.44 -4.81
N GLN A 138 -4.53 19.69 -5.18
CA GLN A 138 -4.82 20.72 -4.21
C GLN A 138 -6.13 20.44 -3.46
N ALA A 139 -7.16 20.00 -4.17
CA ALA A 139 -8.42 19.60 -3.55
C ALA A 139 -8.23 18.38 -2.64
N LEU A 140 -7.45 17.38 -3.08
CA LEU A 140 -7.16 16.19 -2.29
C LEU A 140 -6.39 16.51 -1.01
N LEU A 141 -5.38 17.38 -1.05
CA LEU A 141 -4.65 17.82 0.14
C LEU A 141 -5.56 18.53 1.12
N LYS A 142 -6.41 19.46 0.63
CA LYS A 142 -7.37 20.17 1.47
C LYS A 142 -8.37 19.21 2.14
N GLU A 143 -8.88 18.24 1.37
CA GLU A 143 -9.82 17.25 1.88
C GLU A 143 -9.18 16.33 2.92
N ALA A 144 -7.90 15.96 2.73
CA ALA A 144 -7.12 15.14 3.66
C ALA A 144 -6.94 15.77 5.05
N GLU A 145 -7.09 17.09 5.19
CA GLU A 145 -7.02 17.81 6.47
C GLU A 145 -8.32 17.73 7.28
N THR A 146 -9.43 17.29 6.67
CA THR A 146 -10.75 17.25 7.32
C THR A 146 -10.88 16.11 8.34
N ASP A 147 -11.66 16.36 9.40
CA ASP A 147 -11.98 15.32 10.39
C ASP A 147 -12.71 14.15 9.74
N ALA A 148 -13.56 14.39 8.75
CA ALA A 148 -14.30 13.35 8.04
C ALA A 148 -13.38 12.32 7.38
N ILE A 149 -12.31 12.75 6.71
CA ILE A 149 -11.33 11.85 6.09
C ILE A 149 -10.51 11.13 7.16
N ARG A 150 -10.15 11.80 8.24
CA ARG A 150 -9.46 11.16 9.36
C ARG A 150 -10.31 10.07 10.03
N GLU A 151 -11.58 10.36 10.29
CA GLU A 151 -12.54 9.40 10.84
C GLU A 151 -12.76 8.20 9.90
N LEU A 152 -12.89 8.44 8.60
CA LEU A 152 -13.00 7.38 7.59
C LEU A 152 -11.77 6.45 7.59
N TYR A 153 -10.57 7.02 7.62
CA TYR A 153 -9.31 6.28 7.68
C TYR A 153 -9.22 5.40 8.94
N GLU A 154 -9.58 5.97 10.11
CA GLU A 154 -9.61 5.23 11.37
C GLU A 154 -10.67 4.11 11.36
N GLN A 155 -11.85 4.39 10.82
CA GLN A 155 -12.91 3.40 10.68
C GLN A 155 -12.50 2.24 9.77
N GLN A 156 -11.91 2.52 8.62
CA GLN A 156 -11.38 1.50 7.70
C GLN A 156 -10.32 0.64 8.37
N THR A 157 -9.44 1.25 9.16
CA THR A 157 -8.43 0.55 9.94
C THR A 157 -9.06 -0.42 10.94
N LYS A 158 -10.02 0.04 11.74
CA LYS A 158 -10.74 -0.80 12.73
C LYS A 158 -11.47 -1.96 12.05
N GLN A 159 -12.17 -1.69 10.94
CA GLN A 159 -12.88 -2.73 10.18
C GLN A 159 -11.93 -3.77 9.59
N SER A 160 -10.77 -3.35 9.07
CA SER A 160 -9.76 -4.26 8.53
C SER A 160 -9.19 -5.16 9.62
N ILE A 161 -8.89 -4.62 10.79
CA ILE A 161 -8.43 -5.41 11.96
C ILE A 161 -9.50 -6.41 12.36
N ALA A 162 -10.77 -6.01 12.44
CA ALA A 162 -11.88 -6.89 12.78
C ALA A 162 -12.09 -8.03 11.74
N ARG A 163 -11.70 -7.81 10.48
CA ARG A 163 -11.67 -8.82 9.41
C ARG A 163 -10.42 -9.70 9.42
N GLY A 164 -9.53 -9.55 10.41
CA GLY A 164 -8.34 -10.37 10.55
C GLY A 164 -7.14 -9.91 9.71
N VAL A 165 -7.10 -8.66 9.23
CA VAL A 165 -5.94 -8.12 8.54
C VAL A 165 -4.80 -7.90 9.53
N PHE A 166 -3.62 -8.49 9.27
CA PHE A 166 -2.46 -8.47 10.16
C PHE A 166 -1.15 -8.09 9.46
N GLY A 167 -1.19 -7.74 8.17
CA GLY A 167 -0.02 -7.39 7.38
C GLY A 167 -0.38 -6.78 6.04
N MET A 168 0.61 -6.37 5.25
CA MET A 168 0.42 -5.72 3.95
C MET A 168 1.39 -6.27 2.89
N PRO A 169 0.92 -6.41 1.63
CA PRO A 169 -0.47 -6.33 1.18
C PRO A 169 -1.31 -7.46 1.74
N PHE A 170 -2.62 -7.22 1.86
CA PHE A 170 -3.59 -8.21 2.28
C PHE A 170 -4.80 -8.12 1.35
N TYR A 171 -5.22 -9.23 0.81
CA TYR A 171 -6.34 -9.32 -0.12
C TYR A 171 -7.43 -10.18 0.49
N ILE A 172 -8.69 -9.83 0.25
CA ILE A 172 -9.83 -10.62 0.67
C ILE A 172 -10.74 -10.78 -0.55
N TYR A 173 -11.00 -12.01 -0.94
CA TYR A 173 -11.93 -12.34 -2.00
C TYR A 173 -13.01 -13.28 -1.44
N ARG A 174 -14.28 -12.85 -1.43
CA ARG A 174 -15.40 -13.61 -0.87
C ARG A 174 -15.09 -14.21 0.51
N ASP A 175 -14.57 -13.37 1.40
CA ASP A 175 -14.13 -13.69 2.76
C ASP A 175 -12.90 -14.62 2.89
N GLU A 176 -12.34 -15.13 1.79
CA GLU A 176 -11.07 -15.85 1.79
C GLU A 176 -9.88 -14.86 1.85
N PRO A 177 -8.97 -14.99 2.85
CA PRO A 177 -7.84 -14.09 3.02
C PRO A 177 -6.60 -14.56 2.27
N PHE A 178 -5.84 -13.62 1.66
CA PHE A 178 -4.55 -13.85 1.02
C PHE A 178 -3.57 -12.78 1.50
N TRP A 179 -2.54 -13.18 2.22
CA TRP A 179 -1.53 -12.26 2.73
C TRP A 179 -0.23 -12.36 1.95
N GLY A 180 0.20 -11.24 1.40
CA GLY A 180 1.45 -11.10 0.65
C GLY A 180 1.26 -11.07 -0.86
N GLN A 181 2.13 -10.33 -1.54
CA GLN A 181 2.12 -10.26 -3.00
C GLN A 181 2.47 -11.60 -3.67
N ASP A 182 3.10 -12.49 -2.93
CA ASP A 182 3.47 -13.84 -3.32
C ASP A 182 2.28 -14.83 -3.24
N ARG A 183 1.09 -14.34 -2.88
CA ARG A 183 -0.18 -15.09 -2.88
C ARG A 183 -1.14 -14.65 -3.99
N LEU A 184 -0.71 -13.75 -4.87
CA LEU A 184 -1.55 -13.27 -5.96
C LEU A 184 -1.95 -14.37 -6.94
N GLU A 185 -1.06 -15.33 -7.20
CA GLU A 185 -1.38 -16.49 -8.05
C GLU A 185 -2.42 -17.42 -7.40
N LEU A 186 -2.43 -17.53 -6.06
CA LEU A 186 -3.48 -18.25 -5.32
C LEU A 186 -4.79 -17.48 -5.31
N LEU A 187 -4.74 -16.15 -5.14
CA LEU A 187 -5.91 -15.28 -5.27
C LEU A 187 -6.53 -15.41 -6.66
N GLU A 188 -5.71 -15.38 -7.72
CA GLU A 188 -6.20 -15.57 -9.09
C GLU A 188 -6.89 -16.92 -9.28
N ALA A 189 -6.31 -17.99 -8.75
CA ALA A 189 -6.91 -19.30 -8.79
C ALA A 189 -8.28 -19.37 -8.07
N ALA A 190 -8.43 -18.65 -6.94
CA ALA A 190 -9.70 -18.54 -6.23
C ALA A 190 -10.74 -17.76 -7.06
N ILE A 191 -10.34 -16.63 -7.66
CA ILE A 191 -11.21 -15.84 -8.55
C ILE A 191 -11.69 -16.69 -9.75
N ALA A 192 -10.79 -17.44 -10.38
CA ALA A 192 -11.10 -18.28 -11.54
C ALA A 192 -12.06 -19.43 -11.22
N ARG A 193 -12.06 -19.96 -9.99
CA ARG A 193 -13.04 -20.97 -9.56
C ARG A 193 -14.45 -20.41 -9.44
N GLY A 194 -14.60 -19.12 -9.20
CA GLY A 194 -15.90 -18.47 -9.04
C GLY A 194 -16.64 -18.85 -7.75
N ASP A 195 -15.92 -19.40 -6.79
CA ASP A 195 -16.46 -19.84 -5.48
C ASP A 195 -16.64 -18.66 -4.51
#